data_9cf3b10e4f21ce9ea5a9443567640563
#
_entry.id   9cf3b10e4f21ce9ea5a9443567640563
#
_cell.length_a   1.000
_cell.length_b   1.000
_cell.length_c   1.000
_cell.angle_alpha   90.00
_cell.angle_beta   90.00
_cell.angle_gamma   90.00
#
_symmetry.space_group_name_H-M   'P 1'
#
loop_
_entity.id
_entity.type
_entity.pdbx_description
1 polymer ?
#
loop_
_entity_poly.entity_id
_entity_poly.type
_entity_poly.pdbx_seq_one_letter_code
_entity_poly.pdbx_strand_id
1 'polypeptide(L)'
;MFDTGKMKKKVEELKKSGLIRKNEKILIAFSGGPDSVFLYNLLNFLKKEYSLEISLMYINHNLREDVGNDLKFVREFSEENNVPLYIESVNVKEYAAENKKSIELAARELRYEAIERTLKNINYDRIATGHNLDDNIETFIFRLVRGTSLKGLKGIPEERGNIIRPILQFEKNEILNYLQENRKSYIIDYTNNENDYTRNYIRNEIFPMFVNINPNFRNKVNELIHEINNRENNEDSILKERFVQYLEKYDVELSRKKIDQIYETLYDKKGNLNAEGSKEFSLGNGKILRKKYNKLEVIEEKEKEVDEERVEVKKDVPVKWHNYFIMLTDSILKIEKIMKAEVKNVKLMKLTEDFNGHKIFVRKRLEGDVISLNNLGHKKVKKILIDEKISKWDRDKIPVLEMEYRKNNKIVTEILSVGDIKFSKYLRKKEVKDKTQNEEMLLIIGRKNGR
;
A
#
# COMPACT_ATOMS: atom_id res chain seq x y z
N MET A 1 24.13 13.90 34.54
CA MET A 1 22.81 13.90 33.87
C MET A 1 23.01 13.64 32.37
N PHE A 2 21.95 13.76 31.54
CA PHE A 2 21.99 13.47 30.09
C PHE A 2 22.96 14.30 29.24
N ASP A 3 23.77 15.15 29.84
CA ASP A 3 24.66 16.12 29.17
C ASP A 3 26.13 15.67 29.02
N THR A 4 26.45 14.42 29.35
CA THR A 4 27.84 13.92 29.30
C THR A 4 27.99 12.74 28.33
N GLY A 5 29.14 12.72 27.61
CA GLY A 5 29.66 11.60 26.85
C GLY A 5 28.66 10.97 25.82
N LYS A 6 28.61 9.64 25.81
CA LYS A 6 27.75 8.85 24.93
C LYS A 6 26.24 9.15 25.14
N MET A 7 25.83 9.40 26.37
CA MET A 7 24.46 9.68 26.72
C MET A 7 23.96 10.96 26.03
N LYS A 8 24.76 12.04 26.08
CA LYS A 8 24.46 13.29 25.40
C LYS A 8 24.27 13.10 23.90
N LYS A 9 25.16 12.32 23.25
CA LYS A 9 25.07 12.04 21.81
C LYS A 9 23.74 11.36 21.45
N LYS A 10 23.36 10.31 22.19
CA LYS A 10 22.09 9.59 21.97
C LYS A 10 20.86 10.48 22.19
N VAL A 11 20.89 11.36 23.19
CA VAL A 11 19.81 12.32 23.43
C VAL A 11 19.71 13.33 22.28
N GLU A 12 20.83 13.82 21.77
CA GLU A 12 20.83 14.72 20.60
C GLU A 12 20.34 14.00 19.32
N GLU A 13 20.68 12.73 19.13
CA GLU A 13 20.14 11.91 18.04
C GLU A 13 18.63 11.73 18.19
N LEU A 14 18.12 11.45 19.38
CA LEU A 14 16.70 11.38 19.69
C LEU A 14 15.98 12.70 19.37
N LYS A 15 16.57 13.84 19.75
CA LYS A 15 16.02 15.16 19.39
C LYS A 15 15.90 15.38 17.88
N LYS A 16 16.92 14.93 17.12
CA LYS A 16 16.95 15.07 15.66
C LYS A 16 16.01 14.10 14.93
N SER A 17 15.67 12.97 15.54
CA SER A 17 14.82 11.95 14.90
C SER A 17 13.37 12.41 14.66
N GLY A 18 12.91 13.44 15.40
CA GLY A 18 11.52 13.88 15.37
C GLY A 18 10.53 12.91 16.03
N LEU A 19 11.05 11.90 16.75
CA LEU A 19 10.23 10.93 17.49
C LEU A 19 9.43 11.60 18.59
N ILE A 20 9.99 12.64 19.23
CA ILE A 20 9.32 13.46 20.24
C ILE A 20 9.01 14.83 19.64
N ARG A 21 7.76 15.26 19.69
CA ARG A 21 7.29 16.51 19.09
C ARG A 21 6.92 17.53 20.16
N LYS A 22 6.96 18.80 19.83
CA LYS A 22 6.59 19.88 20.75
C LYS A 22 5.09 19.83 21.08
N ASN A 23 4.77 20.19 22.33
CA ASN A 23 3.42 20.28 22.90
C ASN A 23 2.67 18.92 22.90
N GLU A 24 3.39 17.79 22.88
CA GLU A 24 2.75 16.49 22.98
C GLU A 24 2.39 16.10 24.40
N LYS A 25 1.29 15.38 24.53
CA LYS A 25 0.86 14.69 25.73
C LYS A 25 1.29 13.23 25.66
N ILE A 26 2.24 12.84 26.47
CA ILE A 26 2.85 11.50 26.43
C ILE A 26 2.51 10.73 27.70
N LEU A 27 1.82 9.59 27.52
CA LEU A 27 1.59 8.61 28.56
C LEU A 27 2.78 7.65 28.62
N ILE A 28 3.38 7.40 29.78
CA ILE A 28 4.47 6.44 29.93
C ILE A 28 3.92 5.12 30.46
N ALA A 29 4.16 4.02 29.75
CA ALA A 29 3.92 2.68 30.28
C ALA A 29 4.94 2.40 31.38
N PHE A 30 4.54 2.63 32.62
CA PHE A 30 5.40 2.68 33.79
C PHE A 30 5.20 1.43 34.66
N SER A 31 6.16 0.51 34.60
CA SER A 31 6.16 -0.70 35.43
C SER A 31 6.89 -0.56 36.78
N GLY A 32 7.55 0.57 36.98
CA GLY A 32 8.47 0.75 38.13
C GLY A 32 9.85 0.15 37.94
N GLY A 33 10.04 -0.68 36.90
CA GLY A 33 11.34 -1.26 36.56
C GLY A 33 12.32 -0.25 35.95
N PRO A 34 13.62 -0.61 35.85
CA PRO A 34 14.68 0.32 35.50
C PRO A 34 14.47 1.02 34.15
N ASP A 35 13.98 0.33 33.15
CA ASP A 35 13.75 0.91 31.82
C ASP A 35 12.64 1.97 31.85
N SER A 36 11.56 1.73 32.58
CA SER A 36 10.47 2.69 32.72
C SER A 36 10.83 3.91 33.56
N VAL A 37 11.65 3.72 34.62
CA VAL A 37 12.19 4.82 35.42
C VAL A 37 13.16 5.66 34.59
N PHE A 38 14.04 5.04 33.82
CA PHE A 38 14.95 5.75 32.92
C PHE A 38 14.17 6.54 31.86
N LEU A 39 13.16 5.92 31.22
CA LEU A 39 12.30 6.55 30.24
C LEU A 39 11.62 7.80 30.79
N TYR A 40 11.06 7.71 32.02
CA TYR A 40 10.50 8.88 32.70
C TYR A 40 11.54 9.98 32.88
N ASN A 41 12.73 9.66 33.40
CA ASN A 41 13.78 10.65 33.61
C ASN A 41 14.23 11.33 32.31
N LEU A 42 14.32 10.58 31.21
CA LEU A 42 14.65 11.11 29.89
C LEU A 42 13.58 12.08 29.38
N LEU A 43 12.30 11.67 29.42
CA LEU A 43 11.20 12.53 28.98
C LEU A 43 11.02 13.75 29.88
N ASN A 44 11.21 13.60 31.18
CA ASN A 44 11.17 14.72 32.13
C ASN A 44 12.34 15.71 31.88
N PHE A 45 13.53 15.24 31.51
CA PHE A 45 14.62 16.10 31.07
C PHE A 45 14.26 16.92 29.83
N LEU A 46 13.54 16.31 28.87
CA LEU A 46 13.10 16.97 27.66
C LEU A 46 11.82 17.81 27.83
N LYS A 47 11.10 17.65 28.94
CA LYS A 47 9.78 18.23 29.19
C LYS A 47 9.71 19.73 28.95
N LYS A 48 10.69 20.48 29.46
CA LYS A 48 10.71 21.96 29.32
C LYS A 48 11.02 22.39 27.89
N GLU A 49 11.95 21.74 27.23
CA GLU A 49 12.40 22.08 25.87
C GLU A 49 11.30 21.81 24.84
N TYR A 50 10.54 20.72 25.02
CA TYR A 50 9.49 20.30 24.11
C TYR A 50 8.07 20.67 24.58
N SER A 51 7.94 21.30 25.76
CA SER A 51 6.61 21.62 26.35
C SER A 51 5.73 20.37 26.47
N LEU A 52 6.29 19.26 26.99
CA LEU A 52 5.57 17.99 27.10
C LEU A 52 4.64 17.98 28.31
N GLU A 53 3.47 17.38 28.16
CA GLU A 53 2.63 16.91 29.24
C GLU A 53 2.86 15.42 29.45
N ILE A 54 3.31 15.02 30.65
CA ILE A 54 3.72 13.63 30.93
C ILE A 54 2.84 13.08 32.03
N SER A 55 2.35 11.84 31.84
CA SER A 55 1.67 11.05 32.84
C SER A 55 2.16 9.62 32.86
N LEU A 56 1.93 8.90 33.93
CA LEU A 56 2.30 7.49 34.08
C LEU A 56 1.06 6.61 33.96
N MET A 57 1.25 5.43 33.37
CA MET A 57 0.24 4.37 33.32
C MET A 57 0.85 3.08 33.83
N TYR A 58 0.32 2.57 34.95
CA TYR A 58 0.65 1.27 35.49
C TYR A 58 -0.43 0.25 35.11
N ILE A 59 -0.04 -0.90 34.56
CA ILE A 59 -0.97 -1.98 34.25
C ILE A 59 -0.70 -3.15 35.17
N ASN A 60 -1.65 -3.42 36.09
CA ASN A 60 -1.64 -4.58 36.94
C ASN A 60 -2.19 -5.81 36.15
N HIS A 61 -1.35 -6.78 35.93
CA HIS A 61 -1.70 -8.00 35.19
C HIS A 61 -2.36 -9.08 36.08
N ASN A 62 -2.45 -8.86 37.39
CA ASN A 62 -2.98 -9.82 38.39
C ASN A 62 -2.35 -11.23 38.30
N LEU A 63 -1.07 -11.30 37.93
CA LEU A 63 -0.34 -12.54 37.80
C LEU A 63 0.33 -12.99 39.09
N ARG A 64 0.60 -12.07 40.03
CA ARG A 64 1.33 -12.29 41.25
C ARG A 64 0.49 -11.90 42.49
N GLU A 65 0.76 -12.55 43.62
CA GLU A 65 0.15 -12.20 44.90
C GLU A 65 0.79 -10.94 45.53
N ASP A 66 2.04 -10.62 45.18
CA ASP A 66 2.84 -9.52 45.77
C ASP A 66 2.79 -8.21 44.93
N VAL A 67 1.65 -7.94 44.30
CA VAL A 67 1.43 -6.68 43.57
C VAL A 67 1.38 -5.44 44.48
N GLY A 68 1.19 -5.65 45.77
CA GLY A 68 1.09 -4.56 46.74
C GLY A 68 2.34 -3.67 46.80
N ASN A 69 3.52 -4.25 46.73
CA ASN A 69 4.79 -3.52 46.75
C ASN A 69 5.02 -2.70 45.49
N ASP A 70 4.67 -3.28 44.33
CA ASP A 70 4.79 -2.60 43.04
C ASP A 70 3.85 -1.38 42.99
N LEU A 71 2.59 -1.55 43.38
CA LEU A 71 1.61 -0.47 43.46
C LEU A 71 2.02 0.63 44.43
N LYS A 72 2.57 0.26 45.59
CA LYS A 72 3.09 1.21 46.57
C LYS A 72 4.20 2.06 45.97
N PHE A 73 5.21 1.41 45.36
CA PHE A 73 6.32 2.11 44.73
C PHE A 73 5.84 3.06 43.60
N VAL A 74 4.94 2.60 42.73
CA VAL A 74 4.46 3.41 41.61
C VAL A 74 3.67 4.64 42.10
N ARG A 75 2.90 4.52 43.18
CA ARG A 75 2.18 5.65 43.81
C ARG A 75 3.17 6.63 44.43
N GLU A 76 4.09 6.15 45.27
CA GLU A 76 5.13 6.97 45.88
C GLU A 76 5.96 7.71 44.82
N PHE A 77 6.34 7.01 43.74
CA PHE A 77 7.06 7.64 42.65
C PHE A 77 6.25 8.75 41.92
N SER A 78 4.95 8.54 41.75
CA SER A 78 4.05 9.54 41.17
C SER A 78 3.95 10.78 42.06
N GLU A 79 3.79 10.59 43.37
CA GLU A 79 3.67 11.66 44.34
C GLU A 79 4.98 12.46 44.46
N GLU A 80 6.13 11.79 44.64
CA GLU A 80 7.45 12.41 44.74
C GLU A 80 7.82 13.26 43.50
N ASN A 81 7.42 12.82 42.31
CA ASN A 81 7.72 13.50 41.05
C ASN A 81 6.61 14.44 40.59
N ASN A 82 5.52 14.55 41.33
CA ASN A 82 4.33 15.34 40.99
C ASN A 82 3.86 15.09 39.53
N VAL A 83 3.67 13.81 39.19
CA VAL A 83 3.25 13.36 37.86
C VAL A 83 1.95 12.55 37.94
N PRO A 84 0.92 12.82 37.13
CA PRO A 84 -0.33 12.09 37.17
C PRO A 84 -0.13 10.59 36.89
N LEU A 85 -0.85 9.73 37.60
CA LEU A 85 -0.79 8.28 37.52
C LEU A 85 -2.14 7.68 37.19
N TYR A 86 -2.20 6.87 36.15
CA TYR A 86 -3.35 6.05 35.77
C TYR A 86 -3.04 4.59 36.08
N ILE A 87 -3.96 3.90 36.76
CA ILE A 87 -3.81 2.48 37.12
C ILE A 87 -4.92 1.70 36.41
N GLU A 88 -4.53 0.73 35.58
CA GLU A 88 -5.45 -0.22 34.97
C GLU A 88 -5.18 -1.63 35.53
N SER A 89 -6.24 -2.40 35.76
CA SER A 89 -6.13 -3.80 36.17
C SER A 89 -6.74 -4.70 35.12
N VAL A 90 -6.01 -5.76 34.75
CA VAL A 90 -6.43 -6.74 33.74
C VAL A 90 -6.29 -8.16 34.29
N ASN A 91 -7.24 -9.05 33.98
CA ASN A 91 -7.20 -10.45 34.42
C ASN A 91 -6.63 -11.36 33.33
N VAL A 92 -5.30 -11.48 33.33
CA VAL A 92 -4.59 -12.22 32.28
C VAL A 92 -4.89 -13.72 32.34
N LYS A 93 -5.01 -14.32 33.51
CA LYS A 93 -5.27 -15.77 33.67
C LYS A 93 -6.62 -16.18 33.09
N GLU A 94 -7.66 -15.43 33.39
CA GLU A 94 -9.01 -15.65 32.91
C GLU A 94 -9.08 -15.48 31.37
N TYR A 95 -8.56 -14.36 30.88
CA TYR A 95 -8.52 -14.10 29.43
C TYR A 95 -7.74 -15.18 28.65
N ALA A 96 -6.61 -15.65 29.20
CA ALA A 96 -5.81 -16.69 28.58
C ALA A 96 -6.59 -18.03 28.51
N ALA A 97 -7.31 -18.39 29.57
CA ALA A 97 -8.12 -19.61 29.65
C ALA A 97 -9.30 -19.55 28.65
N GLU A 98 -10.07 -18.47 28.66
CA GLU A 98 -11.23 -18.27 27.78
C GLU A 98 -10.85 -18.29 26.28
N ASN A 99 -9.72 -17.65 25.93
CA ASN A 99 -9.29 -17.49 24.54
C ASN A 99 -8.28 -18.55 24.08
N LYS A 100 -7.96 -19.57 24.92
CA LYS A 100 -6.97 -20.64 24.66
C LYS A 100 -5.62 -20.09 24.17
N LYS A 101 -5.14 -19.03 24.82
CA LYS A 101 -3.88 -18.34 24.53
C LYS A 101 -2.84 -18.59 25.60
N SER A 102 -1.55 -18.42 25.24
CA SER A 102 -0.50 -18.39 26.25
C SER A 102 -0.64 -17.14 27.16
N ILE A 103 -0.19 -17.25 28.40
CA ILE A 103 -0.18 -16.13 29.36
C ILE A 103 0.54 -14.90 28.77
N GLU A 104 1.68 -15.11 28.08
CA GLU A 104 2.44 -14.03 27.44
C GLU A 104 1.61 -13.30 26.36
N LEU A 105 0.93 -14.06 25.50
CA LEU A 105 0.10 -13.50 24.45
C LEU A 105 -1.11 -12.74 25.02
N ALA A 106 -1.77 -13.34 26.01
CA ALA A 106 -2.91 -12.76 26.70
C ALA A 106 -2.51 -11.44 27.42
N ALA A 107 -1.41 -11.45 28.17
CA ALA A 107 -0.87 -10.27 28.82
C ALA A 107 -0.52 -9.15 27.83
N ARG A 108 0.02 -9.53 26.67
CA ARG A 108 0.35 -8.58 25.60
C ARG A 108 -0.91 -7.95 25.00
N GLU A 109 -1.92 -8.73 24.67
CA GLU A 109 -3.17 -8.24 24.07
C GLU A 109 -3.90 -7.31 25.03
N LEU A 110 -4.13 -7.75 26.26
CA LEU A 110 -4.79 -6.95 27.30
C LEU A 110 -4.04 -5.65 27.60
N ARG A 111 -2.72 -5.67 27.55
CA ARG A 111 -1.91 -4.45 27.68
C ARG A 111 -2.23 -3.44 26.58
N TYR A 112 -2.28 -3.87 25.30
CA TYR A 112 -2.60 -2.96 24.21
C TYR A 112 -4.03 -2.44 24.29
N GLU A 113 -5.00 -3.27 24.66
CA GLU A 113 -6.39 -2.87 24.86
C GLU A 113 -6.51 -1.83 25.98
N ALA A 114 -5.86 -2.06 27.12
CA ALA A 114 -5.82 -1.11 28.23
C ALA A 114 -5.20 0.23 27.81
N ILE A 115 -4.09 0.19 27.06
CA ILE A 115 -3.43 1.38 26.52
C ILE A 115 -4.37 2.17 25.60
N GLU A 116 -5.00 1.52 24.62
CA GLU A 116 -5.90 2.20 23.68
C GLU A 116 -7.11 2.83 24.39
N ARG A 117 -7.68 2.11 25.35
CA ARG A 117 -8.79 2.59 26.17
C ARG A 117 -8.39 3.82 26.98
N THR A 118 -7.24 3.76 27.65
CA THR A 118 -6.76 4.86 28.47
C THR A 118 -6.43 6.09 27.63
N LEU A 119 -5.70 5.94 26.52
CA LEU A 119 -5.37 7.06 25.62
C LEU A 119 -6.62 7.81 25.15
N LYS A 120 -7.68 7.08 24.78
CA LYS A 120 -8.96 7.70 24.37
C LYS A 120 -9.62 8.48 25.51
N ASN A 121 -9.60 7.92 26.72
CA ASN A 121 -10.29 8.51 27.86
C ASN A 121 -9.63 9.79 28.36
N ILE A 122 -8.29 9.87 28.32
CA ILE A 122 -7.53 11.00 28.86
C ILE A 122 -7.05 12.00 27.82
N ASN A 123 -7.38 11.78 26.53
CA ASN A 123 -6.99 12.64 25.41
C ASN A 123 -5.47 12.89 25.35
N TYR A 124 -4.68 11.80 25.39
CA TYR A 124 -3.24 11.83 25.18
C TYR A 124 -2.89 11.45 23.75
N ASP A 125 -1.81 12.05 23.23
CA ASP A 125 -1.41 11.88 21.84
C ASP A 125 -0.73 10.53 21.62
N ARG A 126 0.18 10.15 22.55
CA ARG A 126 1.01 8.95 22.41
C ARG A 126 1.30 8.28 23.74
N ILE A 127 1.71 7.00 23.64
CA ILE A 127 2.28 6.24 24.74
C ILE A 127 3.74 5.90 24.46
N ALA A 128 4.61 6.17 25.45
CA ALA A 128 6.02 5.79 25.44
C ALA A 128 6.22 4.48 26.20
N THR A 129 6.97 3.54 25.60
CA THR A 129 7.30 2.24 26.22
C THR A 129 8.80 2.09 26.41
N GLY A 130 9.19 1.40 27.50
CA GLY A 130 10.55 1.20 27.93
C GLY A 130 11.35 0.13 27.17
N HIS A 131 11.11 -0.06 25.86
CA HIS A 131 11.93 -0.97 25.08
C HIS A 131 13.30 -0.34 24.81
N ASN A 132 14.36 -1.10 25.09
CA ASN A 132 15.74 -0.68 24.97
C ASN A 132 16.49 -1.41 23.82
N LEU A 133 17.79 -1.18 23.64
CA LEU A 133 18.59 -1.77 22.58
C LEU A 133 18.72 -3.29 22.72
N ASP A 134 18.87 -3.79 23.95
CA ASP A 134 18.97 -5.23 24.19
C ASP A 134 17.67 -5.93 23.76
N ASP A 135 16.50 -5.39 24.05
CA ASP A 135 15.20 -5.91 23.57
C ASP A 135 15.10 -5.94 22.03
N ASN A 136 15.67 -4.91 21.39
CA ASN A 136 15.70 -4.81 19.93
C ASN A 136 16.57 -5.93 19.32
N ILE A 137 17.74 -6.16 19.88
CA ILE A 137 18.68 -7.22 19.46
C ILE A 137 18.09 -8.60 19.75
N GLU A 138 17.47 -8.80 20.92
CA GLU A 138 16.75 -10.05 21.26
C GLU A 138 15.68 -10.36 20.19
N THR A 139 14.91 -9.36 19.82
CA THR A 139 13.87 -9.50 18.79
C THR A 139 14.47 -9.84 17.43
N PHE A 140 15.61 -9.25 17.07
CA PHE A 140 16.34 -9.56 15.85
C PHE A 140 16.80 -11.01 15.84
N ILE A 141 17.50 -11.48 16.91
CA ILE A 141 17.99 -12.85 17.01
C ILE A 141 16.84 -13.85 17.02
N PHE A 142 15.79 -13.60 17.81
CA PHE A 142 14.63 -14.46 17.89
C PHE A 142 13.99 -14.68 16.51
N ARG A 143 13.84 -13.61 15.71
CA ARG A 143 13.30 -13.70 14.36
C ARG A 143 14.25 -14.38 13.38
N LEU A 144 15.58 -14.13 13.52
CA LEU A 144 16.61 -14.77 12.71
C LEU A 144 16.59 -16.28 12.89
N VAL A 145 16.56 -16.76 14.14
CA VAL A 145 16.53 -18.20 14.48
C VAL A 145 15.25 -18.88 13.98
N ARG A 146 14.12 -18.18 13.99
CA ARG A 146 12.85 -18.72 13.46
C ARG A 146 12.77 -18.75 11.93
N GLY A 147 13.70 -18.11 11.25
CA GLY A 147 13.66 -17.93 9.81
C GLY A 147 12.68 -16.82 9.44
N THR A 148 13.18 -15.76 8.83
CA THR A 148 12.37 -14.62 8.38
C THR A 148 13.01 -13.95 7.17
N SER A 149 12.24 -13.13 6.45
CA SER A 149 12.79 -12.27 5.39
C SER A 149 13.57 -11.09 5.99
N LEU A 150 14.37 -10.40 5.16
CA LEU A 150 15.06 -9.17 5.57
C LEU A 150 14.11 -8.16 6.24
N LYS A 151 12.89 -8.07 5.74
CA LYS A 151 11.84 -7.23 6.32
C LYS A 151 11.48 -7.60 7.77
N GLY A 152 11.54 -8.89 8.11
CA GLY A 152 11.32 -9.35 9.47
C GLY A 152 12.48 -9.03 10.42
N LEU A 153 13.71 -8.79 9.89
CA LEU A 153 14.92 -8.47 10.65
C LEU A 153 15.06 -6.98 11.02
N LYS A 154 14.10 -6.14 10.73
CA LYS A 154 14.11 -4.70 11.07
C LYS A 154 14.13 -4.37 12.58
N GLY A 155 14.04 -5.39 13.42
CA GLY A 155 13.96 -5.20 14.87
C GLY A 155 12.60 -4.64 15.31
N ILE A 156 12.62 -3.88 16.41
CA ILE A 156 11.46 -3.20 16.99
C ILE A 156 11.39 -1.79 16.37
N PRO A 157 10.24 -1.37 15.78
CA PRO A 157 10.13 -0.02 15.23
C PRO A 157 10.13 1.03 16.36
N GLU A 158 10.79 2.18 16.13
CA GLU A 158 10.79 3.30 17.08
C GLU A 158 9.39 3.89 17.28
N GLU A 159 8.57 3.93 16.22
CA GLU A 159 7.18 4.39 16.25
C GLU A 159 6.26 3.37 15.57
N ARG A 160 5.10 3.10 16.18
CA ARG A 160 4.04 2.27 15.63
C ARG A 160 2.67 2.78 16.07
N GLY A 161 1.97 3.48 15.18
CA GLY A 161 0.74 4.18 15.56
C GLY A 161 1.02 5.18 16.66
N ASN A 162 0.31 5.10 17.76
CA ASN A 162 0.49 5.98 18.94
C ASN A 162 1.59 5.52 19.91
N ILE A 163 2.31 4.45 19.60
CA ILE A 163 3.35 3.90 20.49
C ILE A 163 4.71 4.36 20.03
N ILE A 164 5.47 4.98 20.94
CA ILE A 164 6.85 5.41 20.72
C ILE A 164 7.81 4.70 21.67
N ARG A 165 9.09 4.60 21.27
CA ARG A 165 10.15 3.91 22.02
C ARG A 165 11.40 4.78 22.13
N PRO A 166 11.35 5.83 22.94
CA PRO A 166 12.42 6.84 23.01
C PRO A 166 13.78 6.30 23.46
N ILE A 167 13.78 5.15 24.16
CA ILE A 167 15.01 4.55 24.71
C ILE A 167 15.51 3.34 23.90
N LEU A 168 14.99 3.12 22.69
CA LEU A 168 15.34 1.94 21.87
C LEU A 168 16.82 1.88 21.48
N GLN A 169 17.53 3.00 21.49
CA GLN A 169 18.97 3.08 21.20
C GLN A 169 19.88 2.99 22.44
N PHE A 170 19.30 2.92 23.67
CA PHE A 170 20.08 2.85 24.90
C PHE A 170 20.29 1.39 25.32
N GLU A 171 21.56 1.04 25.66
CA GLU A 171 21.89 -0.29 26.18
C GLU A 171 21.38 -0.44 27.62
N LYS A 172 21.04 -1.67 28.04
CA LYS A 172 20.58 -1.96 29.40
C LYS A 172 21.62 -1.50 30.44
N ASN A 173 22.90 -1.73 30.20
CA ASN A 173 23.97 -1.31 31.11
C ASN A 173 24.08 0.22 31.21
N GLU A 174 23.88 0.97 30.14
CA GLU A 174 23.86 2.43 30.17
C GLU A 174 22.71 2.96 31.03
N ILE A 175 21.54 2.30 30.92
CA ILE A 175 20.35 2.62 31.72
C ILE A 175 20.61 2.39 33.22
N LEU A 176 21.13 1.20 33.56
CA LEU A 176 21.44 0.86 34.95
C LEU A 176 22.50 1.76 35.57
N ASN A 177 23.59 2.05 34.85
CA ASN A 177 24.64 2.97 35.29
C ASN A 177 24.07 4.37 35.54
N TYR A 178 23.24 4.89 34.62
CA TYR A 178 22.59 6.17 34.81
C TYR A 178 21.75 6.21 36.09
N LEU A 179 20.93 5.19 36.34
CA LEU A 179 20.07 5.13 37.52
C LEU A 179 20.89 5.05 38.79
N GLN A 180 21.95 4.27 38.81
CA GLN A 180 22.86 4.13 39.94
C GLN A 180 23.59 5.44 40.26
N GLU A 181 24.21 6.08 39.24
CA GLU A 181 24.91 7.35 39.41
C GLU A 181 24.00 8.48 39.89
N ASN A 182 22.72 8.47 39.51
CA ASN A 182 21.76 9.47 39.90
C ASN A 182 20.89 9.04 41.10
N ARG A 183 21.25 7.93 41.77
CA ARG A 183 20.57 7.38 42.96
C ARG A 183 19.04 7.25 42.78
N LYS A 184 18.65 6.75 41.59
CA LYS A 184 17.23 6.53 41.26
C LYS A 184 16.78 5.14 41.72
N SER A 185 15.73 5.06 42.52
CA SER A 185 15.12 3.81 42.93
C SER A 185 14.28 3.19 41.79
N TYR A 186 14.24 1.87 41.74
CA TYR A 186 13.42 1.09 40.80
C TYR A 186 13.11 -0.30 41.35
N ILE A 187 12.07 -0.93 40.84
CA ILE A 187 11.68 -2.30 41.19
C ILE A 187 12.57 -3.29 40.42
N ILE A 188 13.07 -4.31 41.13
CA ILE A 188 13.77 -5.45 40.50
C ILE A 188 12.76 -6.60 40.38
N ASP A 189 12.48 -6.98 39.15
CA ASP A 189 11.60 -8.11 38.86
C ASP A 189 12.43 -9.40 38.78
N TYR A 190 12.37 -10.22 39.82
CA TYR A 190 13.12 -11.48 39.94
C TYR A 190 12.66 -12.56 38.94
N THR A 191 11.45 -12.49 38.37
CA THR A 191 10.95 -13.48 37.38
C THR A 191 11.65 -13.34 36.01
N ASN A 192 12.37 -12.27 35.75
CA ASN A 192 13.19 -12.10 34.55
C ASN A 192 14.38 -13.08 34.48
N ASN A 193 14.69 -13.75 35.58
CA ASN A 193 15.79 -14.74 35.65
C ASN A 193 15.35 -16.18 35.31
N GLU A 194 14.06 -16.43 35.14
CA GLU A 194 13.56 -17.75 34.74
C GLU A 194 13.69 -17.97 33.23
N ASN A 195 14.38 -19.06 32.83
CA ASN A 195 14.64 -19.38 31.42
C ASN A 195 13.43 -20.08 30.70
N ASP A 196 12.25 -20.06 31.29
CA ASP A 196 11.06 -20.73 30.75
C ASP A 196 10.58 -20.18 29.41
N TYR A 197 11.05 -19.00 29.02
CA TYR A 197 10.72 -18.36 27.77
C TYR A 197 11.92 -18.23 26.85
N THR A 198 11.75 -18.50 25.57
CA THR A 198 12.81 -18.41 24.55
C THR A 198 13.58 -17.08 24.55
N ARG A 199 12.92 -15.96 24.90
CA ARG A 199 13.58 -14.64 25.00
C ARG A 199 14.51 -14.57 26.20
N ASN A 200 14.10 -15.08 27.37
CA ASN A 200 14.95 -15.14 28.54
C ASN A 200 16.18 -16.03 28.29
N TYR A 201 16.01 -17.14 27.59
CA TYR A 201 17.13 -17.99 27.18
C TYR A 201 18.12 -17.25 26.24
N ILE A 202 17.60 -16.49 25.25
CA ILE A 202 18.45 -15.68 24.39
C ILE A 202 19.24 -14.64 25.22
N ARG A 203 18.58 -13.96 26.15
CA ARG A 203 19.19 -12.94 27.01
C ARG A 203 20.24 -13.50 27.97
N ASN A 204 19.91 -14.59 28.64
CA ASN A 204 20.71 -15.09 29.75
C ASN A 204 21.84 -16.02 29.28
N GLU A 205 21.64 -16.77 28.22
CA GLU A 205 22.60 -17.78 27.72
C GLU A 205 23.27 -17.36 26.40
N ILE A 206 22.51 -16.97 25.40
CA ILE A 206 23.03 -16.72 24.06
C ILE A 206 23.80 -15.39 23.97
N PHE A 207 23.28 -14.33 24.55
CA PHE A 207 23.93 -13.02 24.53
C PHE A 207 25.32 -13.03 25.13
N PRO A 208 25.57 -13.63 26.32
CA PRO A 208 26.91 -13.73 26.87
C PRO A 208 27.88 -14.45 25.95
N MET A 209 27.45 -15.50 25.25
CA MET A 209 28.30 -16.22 24.29
C MET A 209 28.73 -15.31 23.13
N PHE A 210 27.80 -14.55 22.54
CA PHE A 210 28.14 -13.61 21.48
C PHE A 210 29.05 -12.48 21.94
N VAL A 211 28.84 -11.95 23.14
CA VAL A 211 29.69 -10.92 23.73
C VAL A 211 31.10 -11.43 24.00
N ASN A 212 31.28 -12.69 24.42
CA ASN A 212 32.56 -13.32 24.61
C ASN A 212 33.35 -13.48 23.29
N ILE A 213 32.61 -13.75 22.18
CA ILE A 213 33.22 -13.82 20.82
C ILE A 213 33.57 -12.40 20.33
N ASN A 214 32.66 -11.47 20.50
CA ASN A 214 32.83 -10.08 20.06
C ASN A 214 32.22 -9.11 21.10
N PRO A 215 33.02 -8.43 21.92
CA PRO A 215 32.51 -7.46 22.89
C PRO A 215 31.69 -6.32 22.26
N ASN A 216 31.91 -6.04 20.98
CA ASN A 216 31.14 -5.02 20.22
C ASN A 216 29.90 -5.57 19.50
N PHE A 217 29.50 -6.80 19.82
CA PHE A 217 28.38 -7.49 19.17
C PHE A 217 27.09 -6.67 19.12
N ARG A 218 26.69 -6.04 20.24
CA ARG A 218 25.47 -5.21 20.31
C ARG A 218 25.47 -4.10 19.27
N ASN A 219 26.58 -3.36 19.16
CA ASN A 219 26.71 -2.28 18.19
C ASN A 219 26.68 -2.82 16.75
N LYS A 220 27.31 -3.97 16.47
CA LYS A 220 27.33 -4.56 15.13
C LYS A 220 25.95 -5.03 14.69
N VAL A 221 25.18 -5.62 15.57
CA VAL A 221 23.78 -5.99 15.26
C VAL A 221 22.90 -4.74 15.08
N ASN A 222 23.10 -3.72 15.92
CA ASN A 222 22.36 -2.46 15.77
C ASN A 222 22.67 -1.75 14.45
N GLU A 223 23.95 -1.69 14.04
CA GLU A 223 24.38 -1.18 12.74
C GLU A 223 23.66 -1.93 11.60
N LEU A 224 23.60 -3.27 11.67
CA LEU A 224 22.92 -4.09 10.68
C LEU A 224 21.41 -3.81 10.64
N ILE A 225 20.75 -3.70 11.80
CA ILE A 225 19.32 -3.33 11.88
C ILE A 225 19.08 -1.96 11.20
N HIS A 226 19.93 -0.97 11.48
CA HIS A 226 19.87 0.35 10.84
C HIS A 226 20.09 0.26 9.32
N GLU A 227 21.05 -0.54 8.87
CA GLU A 227 21.29 -0.74 7.43
C GLU A 227 20.08 -1.35 6.73
N ILE A 228 19.46 -2.38 7.32
CA ILE A 228 18.25 -3.02 6.79
C ILE A 228 17.07 -2.01 6.71
N ASN A 229 16.90 -1.20 7.76
CA ASN A 229 15.86 -0.18 7.78
C ASN A 229 16.09 0.91 6.71
N ASN A 230 17.34 1.34 6.54
CA ASN A 230 17.70 2.38 5.59
C ASN A 230 17.59 1.91 4.13
N ARG A 231 17.86 0.63 3.84
CA ARG A 231 17.74 0.08 2.48
C ARG A 231 16.30 0.17 1.96
N GLU A 232 15.31 -0.19 2.76
CA GLU A 232 13.90 -0.06 2.34
C GLU A 232 13.45 1.41 2.23
N ASN A 233 13.87 2.25 3.14
CA ASN A 233 13.55 3.68 3.09
C ASN A 233 14.20 4.37 1.88
N ASN A 234 15.38 3.92 1.46
CA ASN A 234 16.04 4.46 0.27
C ASN A 234 15.37 4.04 -1.03
N GLU A 235 14.90 2.80 -1.18
CA GLU A 235 14.22 2.35 -2.40
C GLU A 235 12.88 3.07 -2.60
N ASP A 236 12.06 3.15 -1.57
CA ASP A 236 10.77 3.85 -1.63
C ASP A 236 10.96 5.36 -1.78
N SER A 237 11.95 5.95 -1.09
CA SER A 237 12.33 7.35 -1.23
C SER A 237 12.83 7.68 -2.64
N ILE A 238 13.69 6.84 -3.22
CA ILE A 238 14.19 7.02 -4.59
C ILE A 238 13.07 6.90 -5.62
N LEU A 239 12.17 5.93 -5.45
CA LEU A 239 11.02 5.77 -6.35
C LEU A 239 10.06 6.96 -6.25
N LYS A 240 9.82 7.45 -5.05
CA LYS A 240 8.98 8.62 -4.81
C LYS A 240 9.62 9.90 -5.39
N GLU A 241 10.92 10.05 -5.24
CA GLU A 241 11.66 11.16 -5.85
C GLU A 241 11.59 11.11 -7.37
N ARG A 242 11.76 9.93 -8.00
CA ARG A 242 11.56 9.73 -9.44
C ARG A 242 10.14 10.05 -9.87
N PHE A 243 9.13 9.73 -9.06
CA PHE A 243 7.74 10.08 -9.32
C PHE A 243 7.52 11.60 -9.26
N VAL A 244 8.12 12.28 -8.29
CA VAL A 244 8.10 13.75 -8.21
C VAL A 244 8.75 14.36 -9.45
N GLN A 245 9.96 13.92 -9.82
CA GLN A 245 10.66 14.37 -11.02
C GLN A 245 9.86 14.10 -12.32
N TYR A 246 9.11 13.01 -12.35
CA TYR A 246 8.20 12.73 -13.47
C TYR A 246 7.08 13.79 -13.55
N LEU A 247 6.48 14.17 -12.42
CA LEU A 247 5.44 15.20 -12.38
C LEU A 247 5.98 16.60 -12.70
N GLU A 248 7.18 16.94 -12.22
CA GLU A 248 7.83 18.24 -12.47
C GLU A 248 8.05 18.53 -13.96
N LYS A 249 8.28 17.49 -14.79
CA LYS A 249 8.39 17.64 -16.26
C LYS A 249 7.14 18.26 -16.90
N TYR A 250 6.02 18.22 -16.21
CA TYR A 250 4.75 18.73 -16.71
C TYR A 250 4.33 20.05 -16.07
N ASP A 251 5.26 20.74 -15.36
CA ASP A 251 4.99 22.02 -14.71
C ASP A 251 3.73 21.94 -13.81
N VAL A 252 3.78 21.04 -12.84
CA VAL A 252 2.67 20.76 -11.92
C VAL A 252 3.10 21.10 -10.50
N GLU A 253 2.42 22.06 -9.89
CA GLU A 253 2.61 22.43 -8.49
C GLU A 253 1.63 21.67 -7.59
N LEU A 254 2.13 20.66 -6.87
CA LEU A 254 1.35 19.88 -5.92
C LEU A 254 1.93 20.01 -4.50
N SER A 255 1.04 20.08 -3.51
CA SER A 255 1.48 19.94 -2.13
C SER A 255 2.06 18.54 -1.86
N ARG A 256 3.06 18.46 -0.98
CA ARG A 256 3.70 17.19 -0.60
C ARG A 256 2.66 16.14 -0.17
N LYS A 257 1.66 16.55 0.60
CA LYS A 257 0.55 15.68 1.03
C LYS A 257 -0.23 15.06 -0.16
N LYS A 258 -0.46 15.84 -1.21
CA LYS A 258 -1.19 15.36 -2.41
C LYS A 258 -0.32 14.41 -3.24
N ILE A 259 0.97 14.68 -3.36
CA ILE A 259 1.94 13.77 -4.01
C ILE A 259 1.96 12.43 -3.27
N ASP A 260 2.04 12.44 -1.93
CA ASP A 260 2.04 11.24 -1.09
C ASP A 260 0.78 10.40 -1.30
N GLN A 261 -0.39 11.00 -1.28
CA GLN A 261 -1.66 10.32 -1.54
C GLN A 261 -1.74 9.68 -2.93
N ILE A 262 -1.27 10.37 -3.97
CA ILE A 262 -1.23 9.85 -5.33
C ILE A 262 -0.26 8.68 -5.41
N TYR A 263 0.95 8.83 -4.86
CA TYR A 263 1.98 7.81 -4.85
C TYR A 263 1.51 6.53 -4.15
N GLU A 264 1.00 6.61 -2.93
CA GLU A 264 0.46 5.48 -2.17
C GLU A 264 -0.71 4.77 -2.87
N THR A 265 -1.48 5.51 -3.68
CA THR A 265 -2.56 4.93 -4.47
C THR A 265 -2.07 4.20 -5.73
N LEU A 266 -0.96 4.66 -6.31
CA LEU A 266 -0.40 4.16 -7.57
C LEU A 266 0.56 3.00 -7.38
N TYR A 267 1.34 3.01 -6.30
CA TYR A 267 2.40 2.04 -6.06
C TYR A 267 2.05 1.11 -4.90
N ASP A 268 2.46 -0.14 -5.00
CA ASP A 268 2.36 -1.10 -3.90
C ASP A 268 3.50 -0.89 -2.88
N LYS A 269 3.46 -1.60 -1.75
CA LYS A 269 4.51 -1.54 -0.72
C LYS A 269 5.91 -2.00 -1.20
N LYS A 270 6.02 -2.52 -2.42
CA LYS A 270 7.28 -2.93 -3.05
C LYS A 270 7.73 -1.91 -4.11
N GLY A 271 7.04 -0.77 -4.23
CA GLY A 271 7.33 0.26 -5.22
C GLY A 271 6.94 -0.11 -6.65
N ASN A 272 6.17 -1.18 -6.86
CA ASN A 272 5.67 -1.53 -8.19
C ASN A 272 4.40 -0.75 -8.48
N LEU A 273 4.26 -0.29 -9.72
CA LEU A 273 3.01 0.32 -10.17
C LEU A 273 1.88 -0.73 -10.07
N ASN A 274 0.85 -0.44 -9.28
CA ASN A 274 -0.28 -1.33 -9.13
C ASN A 274 -0.92 -1.62 -10.49
N ALA A 275 -0.87 -2.86 -10.96
CA ALA A 275 -1.34 -3.25 -12.29
C ALA A 275 -2.86 -3.21 -12.44
N GLU A 276 -3.62 -3.15 -11.34
CA GLU A 276 -5.07 -3.21 -11.39
C GLU A 276 -5.72 -1.89 -11.83
N GLY A 277 -6.57 -2.00 -12.86
CA GLY A 277 -7.51 -0.97 -13.28
C GLY A 277 -6.90 0.29 -13.87
N SER A 278 -7.76 1.28 -14.02
CA SER A 278 -7.43 2.63 -14.52
C SER A 278 -7.87 3.67 -13.50
N LYS A 279 -7.00 4.63 -13.19
CA LYS A 279 -7.25 5.71 -12.22
C LYS A 279 -6.89 7.08 -12.81
N GLU A 280 -7.53 8.11 -12.30
CA GLU A 280 -7.31 9.51 -12.68
C GLU A 280 -7.10 10.36 -11.43
N PHE A 281 -6.15 11.31 -11.52
CA PHE A 281 -5.86 12.27 -10.46
C PHE A 281 -5.71 13.66 -11.07
N SER A 282 -6.50 14.62 -10.58
CA SER A 282 -6.33 16.00 -10.98
C SER A 282 -5.02 16.55 -10.39
N LEU A 283 -4.19 17.13 -11.28
CA LEU A 283 -2.93 17.73 -10.93
C LEU A 283 -3.02 19.26 -10.78
N GLY A 284 -4.19 19.85 -11.06
CA GLY A 284 -4.35 21.31 -11.18
C GLY A 284 -4.01 21.83 -12.58
N ASN A 285 -4.29 23.13 -12.84
CA ASN A 285 -3.99 23.81 -14.12
C ASN A 285 -4.47 23.05 -15.37
N GLY A 286 -5.65 22.40 -15.29
CA GLY A 286 -6.19 21.60 -16.40
C GLY A 286 -5.39 20.36 -16.76
N LYS A 287 -4.50 19.88 -15.89
CA LYS A 287 -3.71 18.67 -16.08
C LYS A 287 -4.22 17.51 -15.25
N ILE A 288 -4.22 16.33 -15.85
CA ILE A 288 -4.71 15.08 -15.25
C ILE A 288 -3.65 14.00 -15.40
N LEU A 289 -3.27 13.35 -14.28
CA LEU A 289 -2.48 12.13 -14.30
C LEU A 289 -3.41 10.94 -14.49
N ARG A 290 -3.23 10.20 -15.57
CA ARG A 290 -3.93 8.96 -15.87
C ARG A 290 -3.03 7.75 -15.67
N LYS A 291 -3.53 6.79 -14.91
CA LYS A 291 -2.98 5.45 -14.84
C LYS A 291 -3.79 4.54 -15.77
N LYS A 292 -3.11 3.98 -16.77
CA LYS A 292 -3.66 2.97 -17.68
C LYS A 292 -2.93 1.65 -17.46
N TYR A 293 -3.49 0.79 -16.57
CA TYR A 293 -2.81 -0.45 -16.16
C TYR A 293 -1.36 -0.20 -15.70
N ASN A 294 -0.36 -0.58 -16.51
CA ASN A 294 1.07 -0.46 -16.17
C ASN A 294 1.72 0.83 -16.72
N LYS A 295 0.93 1.81 -17.17
CA LYS A 295 1.46 3.07 -17.72
C LYS A 295 0.86 4.27 -17.01
N LEU A 296 1.71 5.28 -16.82
CA LEU A 296 1.30 6.61 -16.38
C LEU A 296 1.42 7.58 -17.54
N GLU A 297 0.46 8.45 -17.69
CA GLU A 297 0.48 9.56 -18.65
C GLU A 297 -0.11 10.81 -18.00
N VAL A 298 0.48 11.97 -18.28
CA VAL A 298 -0.11 13.27 -17.95
C VAL A 298 -0.72 13.80 -19.21
N ILE A 299 -1.96 14.22 -19.13
CA ILE A 299 -2.73 14.80 -20.23
C ILE A 299 -3.31 16.15 -19.82
N GLU A 300 -3.56 17.00 -20.80
CA GLU A 300 -4.39 18.18 -20.61
C GLU A 300 -5.88 17.80 -20.63
N GLU A 301 -6.65 18.41 -19.76
CA GLU A 301 -8.10 18.28 -19.72
C GLU A 301 -8.67 18.94 -20.98
N LYS A 302 -8.86 18.17 -22.03
CA LYS A 302 -9.54 18.65 -23.23
C LYS A 302 -11.04 18.72 -22.99
N GLU A 303 -11.68 19.74 -23.54
CA GLU A 303 -13.14 19.79 -23.68
C GLU A 303 -13.62 18.48 -24.31
N LYS A 304 -14.78 18.01 -23.87
CA LYS A 304 -15.38 16.75 -24.36
C LYS A 304 -15.49 16.83 -25.88
N GLU A 305 -14.78 15.92 -26.58
CA GLU A 305 -15.00 15.71 -28.02
C GLU A 305 -16.48 15.40 -28.22
N VAL A 306 -17.06 16.04 -29.27
CA VAL A 306 -18.45 15.82 -29.68
C VAL A 306 -18.66 14.34 -29.92
N ASP A 307 -19.66 13.76 -29.26
CA ASP A 307 -20.03 12.35 -29.42
C ASP A 307 -20.38 12.07 -30.90
N GLU A 308 -19.59 11.25 -31.58
CA GLU A 308 -19.96 10.76 -32.90
C GLU A 308 -21.22 9.89 -32.73
N GLU A 309 -22.29 10.26 -33.46
CA GLU A 309 -23.52 9.52 -33.49
C GLU A 309 -23.36 8.20 -34.28
N ARG A 310 -24.34 7.31 -34.15
CA ARG A 310 -24.46 6.07 -34.91
C ARG A 310 -24.36 6.33 -36.43
N VAL A 311 -23.35 5.76 -37.12
CA VAL A 311 -23.07 6.01 -38.55
C VAL A 311 -23.33 4.74 -39.37
N GLU A 312 -24.08 4.87 -40.47
CA GLU A 312 -24.32 3.77 -41.41
C GLU A 312 -23.08 3.49 -42.28
N VAL A 313 -22.65 2.23 -42.32
CA VAL A 313 -21.55 1.76 -43.17
C VAL A 313 -22.12 1.36 -44.52
N LYS A 314 -22.05 2.26 -45.49
CA LYS A 314 -22.53 1.99 -46.85
C LYS A 314 -21.47 1.24 -47.68
N LYS A 315 -21.93 0.45 -48.64
CA LYS A 315 -21.05 -0.28 -49.59
C LYS A 315 -20.12 0.71 -50.28
N ASP A 316 -18.83 0.35 -50.27
CA ASP A 316 -17.74 1.09 -50.92
C ASP A 316 -17.45 2.49 -50.36
N VAL A 317 -18.08 2.88 -49.29
CA VAL A 317 -17.83 4.14 -48.61
C VAL A 317 -17.07 3.90 -47.31
N PRO A 318 -15.83 4.38 -47.19
CA PRO A 318 -15.06 4.20 -45.97
C PRO A 318 -15.57 5.08 -44.87
N VAL A 319 -15.72 4.49 -43.67
CA VAL A 319 -16.05 5.18 -42.42
C VAL A 319 -14.81 5.26 -41.54
N LYS A 320 -14.49 6.46 -41.05
CA LYS A 320 -13.45 6.67 -40.07
C LYS A 320 -14.13 6.74 -38.68
N TRP A 321 -13.58 6.00 -37.72
CA TRP A 321 -13.99 6.02 -36.33
C TRP A 321 -12.74 6.12 -35.46
N HIS A 322 -12.43 7.29 -34.96
CA HIS A 322 -11.15 7.58 -34.30
C HIS A 322 -9.95 7.11 -35.16
N ASN A 323 -9.18 6.15 -34.68
CA ASN A 323 -8.06 5.55 -35.40
C ASN A 323 -8.44 4.30 -36.20
N TYR A 324 -9.73 3.96 -36.27
CA TYR A 324 -10.23 2.84 -37.08
C TYR A 324 -10.64 3.27 -38.48
N PHE A 325 -10.47 2.34 -39.40
CA PHE A 325 -10.98 2.39 -40.74
C PHE A 325 -11.94 1.21 -40.94
N ILE A 326 -13.13 1.48 -41.43
CA ILE A 326 -14.19 0.49 -41.60
C ILE A 326 -14.75 0.66 -43.00
N MET A 327 -14.89 -0.42 -43.73
CA MET A 327 -15.50 -0.39 -45.04
C MET A 327 -16.20 -1.71 -45.37
N LEU A 328 -17.30 -1.63 -46.09
CA LEU A 328 -18.03 -2.76 -46.67
C LEU A 328 -17.80 -2.77 -48.17
N THR A 329 -17.34 -3.89 -48.77
CA THR A 329 -17.06 -3.99 -50.20
C THR A 329 -17.12 -5.44 -50.69
N ASP A 330 -17.39 -5.62 -51.99
CA ASP A 330 -17.24 -6.90 -52.70
C ASP A 330 -16.08 -6.85 -53.69
N SER A 331 -15.34 -5.74 -53.76
CA SER A 331 -14.27 -5.50 -54.73
C SER A 331 -12.90 -5.83 -54.18
N ILE A 332 -12.23 -6.83 -54.75
CA ILE A 332 -10.85 -7.23 -54.42
C ILE A 332 -9.85 -6.09 -54.69
N LEU A 333 -10.02 -5.36 -55.81
CA LEU A 333 -9.14 -4.25 -56.18
C LEU A 333 -9.13 -3.13 -55.13
N LYS A 334 -10.30 -2.87 -54.48
CA LYS A 334 -10.39 -1.90 -53.41
C LYS A 334 -9.71 -2.40 -52.13
N ILE A 335 -9.80 -3.69 -51.84
CA ILE A 335 -9.11 -4.33 -50.73
C ILE A 335 -7.61 -4.18 -50.87
N GLU A 336 -7.05 -4.49 -52.03
CA GLU A 336 -5.60 -4.37 -52.31
C GLU A 336 -5.09 -2.93 -52.15
N LYS A 337 -5.88 -1.94 -52.61
CA LYS A 337 -5.56 -0.52 -52.44
C LYS A 337 -5.50 -0.13 -50.96
N ILE A 338 -6.44 -0.62 -50.12
CA ILE A 338 -6.47 -0.34 -48.71
C ILE A 338 -5.32 -1.00 -47.96
N MET A 339 -4.97 -2.24 -48.33
CA MET A 339 -3.84 -2.97 -47.75
C MET A 339 -2.47 -2.33 -48.10
N LYS A 340 -2.36 -1.62 -49.21
CA LYS A 340 -1.17 -0.84 -49.58
C LYS A 340 -1.12 0.54 -48.94
N ALA A 341 -2.24 1.03 -48.39
CA ALA A 341 -2.30 2.30 -47.66
C ALA A 341 -1.74 2.14 -46.24
N GLU A 342 -1.53 3.26 -45.52
CA GLU A 342 -1.00 3.32 -44.13
C GLU A 342 -1.93 2.68 -43.06
N VAL A 343 -2.64 1.62 -43.40
CA VAL A 343 -3.55 0.90 -42.47
C VAL A 343 -2.88 -0.40 -42.07
N LYS A 344 -2.62 -0.54 -40.77
CA LYS A 344 -2.09 -1.79 -40.18
C LYS A 344 -3.22 -2.60 -39.52
N ASN A 345 -2.92 -3.91 -39.29
CA ASN A 345 -3.86 -4.84 -38.65
C ASN A 345 -5.23 -4.95 -39.33
N VAL A 346 -5.23 -4.98 -40.69
CA VAL A 346 -6.46 -5.15 -41.44
C VAL A 346 -7.06 -6.54 -41.19
N LYS A 347 -8.31 -6.59 -40.76
CA LYS A 347 -9.12 -7.80 -40.64
C LYS A 347 -10.13 -7.82 -41.78
N LEU A 348 -10.11 -8.88 -42.54
CA LEU A 348 -11.03 -9.13 -43.63
C LEU A 348 -12.03 -10.19 -43.14
N MET A 349 -13.31 -9.84 -43.10
CA MET A 349 -14.37 -10.68 -42.58
C MET A 349 -15.47 -10.85 -43.61
N LYS A 350 -15.86 -12.11 -43.87
CA LYS A 350 -17.02 -12.46 -44.70
C LYS A 350 -18.26 -12.52 -43.78
N LEU A 351 -19.37 -11.97 -44.25
CA LEU A 351 -20.68 -12.14 -43.63
C LEU A 351 -21.22 -13.53 -43.97
N THR A 352 -21.76 -14.24 -42.97
CA THR A 352 -22.21 -15.63 -43.13
C THR A 352 -23.68 -15.76 -43.56
N GLU A 353 -24.46 -14.68 -43.50
CA GLU A 353 -25.87 -14.63 -43.86
C GLU A 353 -26.05 -13.76 -45.11
N ASP A 354 -27.14 -14.02 -45.87
CA ASP A 354 -27.47 -13.24 -47.02
C ASP A 354 -27.77 -11.78 -46.63
N PHE A 355 -27.05 -10.86 -47.26
CA PHE A 355 -26.99 -9.47 -46.85
C PHE A 355 -28.10 -8.59 -47.39
N ASN A 356 -29.00 -9.18 -48.16
CA ASN A 356 -30.11 -8.45 -48.80
C ASN A 356 -31.06 -7.88 -47.73
N GLY A 357 -31.10 -6.56 -47.66
CA GLY A 357 -31.98 -5.85 -46.71
C GLY A 357 -31.40 -5.59 -45.32
N HIS A 358 -30.13 -5.95 -45.06
CA HIS A 358 -29.43 -5.66 -43.81
C HIS A 358 -28.68 -4.33 -43.91
N LYS A 359 -28.67 -3.58 -42.79
CA LYS A 359 -27.89 -2.37 -42.64
C LYS A 359 -26.80 -2.57 -41.57
N ILE A 360 -25.60 -2.07 -41.80
CA ILE A 360 -24.53 -2.08 -40.84
C ILE A 360 -24.33 -0.66 -40.30
N PHE A 361 -24.15 -0.55 -39.00
CA PHE A 361 -23.84 0.71 -38.34
C PHE A 361 -22.58 0.57 -37.49
N VAL A 362 -21.84 1.65 -37.37
CA VAL A 362 -20.78 1.83 -36.40
C VAL A 362 -21.24 2.82 -35.35
N ARG A 363 -20.97 2.51 -34.08
CA ARG A 363 -21.29 3.37 -32.93
C ARG A 363 -20.36 3.13 -31.76
N LYS A 364 -20.42 4.00 -30.75
CA LYS A 364 -19.81 3.71 -29.44
C LYS A 364 -20.55 2.56 -28.75
N ARG A 365 -19.86 1.90 -27.84
CA ARG A 365 -20.51 0.88 -27.00
C ARG A 365 -21.62 1.49 -26.13
N LEU A 366 -22.67 0.74 -25.92
CA LEU A 366 -23.75 1.07 -24.98
C LEU A 366 -23.69 0.16 -23.75
N GLU A 367 -24.35 0.60 -22.67
CA GLU A 367 -24.52 -0.26 -21.51
C GLU A 367 -25.46 -1.40 -21.86
N GLY A 368 -25.07 -2.62 -21.50
CA GLY A 368 -25.84 -3.81 -21.84
C GLY A 368 -25.43 -4.51 -23.13
N ASP A 369 -24.57 -3.93 -23.98
CA ASP A 369 -24.11 -4.55 -25.21
C ASP A 369 -23.58 -5.97 -25.02
N VAL A 370 -24.12 -6.91 -25.85
CA VAL A 370 -23.76 -8.33 -25.82
C VAL A 370 -23.50 -8.81 -27.24
N ILE A 371 -22.37 -9.49 -27.44
CA ILE A 371 -22.00 -10.11 -28.72
C ILE A 371 -22.21 -11.63 -28.67
N SER A 372 -22.80 -12.18 -29.72
CA SER A 372 -23.01 -13.62 -29.91
C SER A 372 -21.78 -14.26 -30.55
N LEU A 373 -21.10 -15.17 -29.85
CA LEU A 373 -19.84 -15.79 -30.28
C LEU A 373 -20.05 -17.24 -30.74
N ASN A 374 -19.23 -17.70 -31.69
CA ASN A 374 -19.18 -19.10 -32.07
C ASN A 374 -18.75 -19.96 -30.88
N ASN A 375 -19.49 -21.02 -30.55
CA ASN A 375 -19.20 -22.01 -29.51
C ASN A 375 -19.05 -21.50 -28.07
N LEU A 376 -19.24 -20.18 -27.83
CA LEU A 376 -19.02 -19.54 -26.51
C LEU A 376 -20.28 -18.82 -25.99
N GLY A 377 -21.42 -18.93 -26.72
CA GLY A 377 -22.66 -18.26 -26.34
C GLY A 377 -22.55 -16.72 -26.41
N HIS A 378 -23.11 -16.05 -25.42
CA HIS A 378 -23.16 -14.57 -25.38
C HIS A 378 -22.13 -14.00 -24.41
N LYS A 379 -21.43 -12.93 -24.81
CA LYS A 379 -20.46 -12.24 -23.92
C LYS A 379 -20.70 -10.73 -23.91
N LYS A 380 -20.70 -10.13 -22.73
CA LYS A 380 -20.85 -8.67 -22.57
C LYS A 380 -19.64 -7.95 -23.18
N VAL A 381 -19.87 -6.94 -24.00
CA VAL A 381 -18.82 -6.10 -24.62
C VAL A 381 -17.91 -5.47 -23.56
N LYS A 382 -18.47 -4.96 -22.46
CA LYS A 382 -17.71 -4.44 -21.34
C LYS A 382 -16.69 -5.44 -20.79
N LYS A 383 -17.07 -6.73 -20.66
CA LYS A 383 -16.17 -7.78 -20.16
C LYS A 383 -15.04 -8.07 -21.15
N ILE A 384 -15.33 -8.09 -22.46
CA ILE A 384 -14.30 -8.26 -23.50
C ILE A 384 -13.23 -7.17 -23.40
N LEU A 385 -13.65 -5.90 -23.31
CA LEU A 385 -12.72 -4.78 -23.24
C LEU A 385 -11.90 -4.75 -21.94
N ILE A 386 -12.42 -5.28 -20.83
CA ILE A 386 -11.67 -5.45 -19.58
C ILE A 386 -10.64 -6.58 -19.73
N ASP A 387 -11.04 -7.73 -20.24
CA ASP A 387 -10.17 -8.90 -20.43
C ASP A 387 -8.99 -8.55 -21.34
N GLU A 388 -9.22 -7.71 -22.36
CA GLU A 388 -8.21 -7.18 -23.29
C GLU A 388 -7.40 -5.99 -22.72
N LYS A 389 -7.58 -5.69 -21.43
CA LYS A 389 -6.89 -4.59 -20.71
C LYS A 389 -7.02 -3.23 -21.38
N ILE A 390 -8.17 -2.96 -22.00
CA ILE A 390 -8.47 -1.64 -22.58
C ILE A 390 -8.83 -0.67 -21.48
N SER A 391 -8.17 0.49 -21.43
CA SER A 391 -8.40 1.50 -20.41
C SER A 391 -9.83 2.06 -20.47
N LYS A 392 -10.38 2.52 -19.35
CA LYS A 392 -11.74 3.08 -19.26
C LYS A 392 -12.00 4.15 -20.33
N TRP A 393 -11.04 5.01 -20.59
CA TRP A 393 -11.14 6.15 -21.52
C TRP A 393 -10.97 5.77 -22.99
N ASP A 394 -10.34 4.63 -23.28
CA ASP A 394 -10.13 4.16 -24.64
C ASP A 394 -11.26 3.23 -25.11
N ARG A 395 -12.12 2.76 -24.18
CA ARG A 395 -13.22 1.82 -24.52
C ARG A 395 -14.25 2.43 -25.44
N ASP A 396 -14.56 3.71 -25.29
CA ASP A 396 -15.55 4.41 -26.09
C ASP A 396 -15.02 4.82 -27.46
N LYS A 397 -13.69 4.78 -27.65
CA LYS A 397 -13.03 4.96 -28.97
C LYS A 397 -13.04 3.70 -29.83
N ILE A 398 -13.35 2.53 -29.23
CA ILE A 398 -13.41 1.28 -29.97
C ILE A 398 -14.79 1.15 -30.61
N PRO A 399 -14.86 1.02 -31.96
CA PRO A 399 -16.14 0.93 -32.63
C PRO A 399 -16.85 -0.36 -32.27
N VAL A 400 -18.14 -0.28 -32.04
CA VAL A 400 -19.05 -1.42 -32.04
C VAL A 400 -19.78 -1.41 -33.37
N LEU A 401 -19.58 -2.46 -34.17
CA LEU A 401 -20.31 -2.65 -35.39
C LEU A 401 -21.54 -3.50 -35.10
N GLU A 402 -22.69 -3.01 -35.53
CA GLU A 402 -23.96 -3.72 -35.38
C GLU A 402 -24.67 -3.87 -36.73
N MET A 403 -25.36 -4.97 -36.86
CA MET A 403 -26.23 -5.26 -38.01
C MET A 403 -27.67 -5.12 -37.59
N GLU A 404 -28.44 -4.40 -38.40
CA GLU A 404 -29.87 -4.23 -38.25
C GLU A 404 -30.61 -4.89 -39.39
N TYR A 405 -31.62 -5.73 -39.08
CA TYR A 405 -32.41 -6.43 -40.07
C TYR A 405 -33.85 -6.62 -39.58
N ARG A 406 -34.73 -6.93 -40.50
CA ARG A 406 -36.15 -7.22 -40.19
C ARG A 406 -36.37 -8.72 -40.04
N LYS A 407 -36.95 -9.11 -38.91
CA LYS A 407 -37.41 -10.48 -38.65
C LYS A 407 -38.82 -10.43 -38.06
N ASN A 408 -39.79 -11.11 -38.74
CA ASN A 408 -41.19 -11.12 -38.30
C ASN A 408 -41.75 -9.70 -38.08
N ASN A 409 -41.53 -8.79 -39.01
CA ASN A 409 -41.92 -7.37 -38.96
C ASN A 409 -41.32 -6.56 -37.77
N LYS A 410 -40.36 -7.10 -37.04
CA LYS A 410 -39.65 -6.38 -35.99
C LYS A 410 -38.23 -6.12 -36.44
N ILE A 411 -37.69 -4.95 -36.05
CA ILE A 411 -36.28 -4.61 -36.22
C ILE A 411 -35.50 -5.38 -35.16
N VAL A 412 -34.50 -6.13 -35.58
CA VAL A 412 -33.57 -6.87 -34.74
C VAL A 412 -32.17 -6.30 -34.97
N THR A 413 -31.45 -6.11 -33.89
CA THR A 413 -30.07 -5.60 -33.90
C THR A 413 -29.14 -6.64 -33.30
N GLU A 414 -28.04 -6.96 -34.00
CA GLU A 414 -27.02 -7.90 -33.54
C GLU A 414 -25.65 -7.26 -33.64
N ILE A 415 -24.78 -7.44 -32.64
CA ILE A 415 -23.42 -6.93 -32.67
C ILE A 415 -22.55 -7.86 -33.54
N LEU A 416 -21.96 -7.30 -34.58
CA LEU A 416 -21.06 -7.98 -35.50
C LEU A 416 -19.62 -8.03 -34.99
N SER A 417 -19.11 -6.89 -34.48
CA SER A 417 -17.75 -6.85 -33.94
C SER A 417 -17.57 -5.78 -32.89
N VAL A 418 -16.56 -5.97 -32.07
CA VAL A 418 -15.98 -4.99 -31.14
C VAL A 418 -14.61 -4.63 -31.66
N GLY A 419 -14.54 -3.56 -32.45
CA GLY A 419 -13.33 -3.19 -33.20
C GLY A 419 -12.79 -4.36 -34.03
N ASP A 420 -11.46 -4.47 -34.03
CA ASP A 420 -10.70 -5.61 -34.57
C ASP A 420 -10.39 -6.69 -33.51
N ILE A 421 -11.01 -6.59 -32.33
CA ILE A 421 -10.72 -7.38 -31.12
C ILE A 421 -11.54 -8.67 -31.11
N LYS A 422 -12.85 -8.56 -31.35
CA LYS A 422 -13.76 -9.71 -31.25
C LYS A 422 -14.83 -9.66 -32.34
N PHE A 423 -15.12 -10.83 -32.89
CA PHE A 423 -16.07 -10.99 -33.99
C PHE A 423 -17.18 -11.95 -33.60
N SER A 424 -18.40 -11.66 -34.06
CA SER A 424 -19.58 -12.48 -33.79
C SER A 424 -19.60 -13.75 -34.65
N LYS A 425 -20.53 -14.66 -34.33
CA LYS A 425 -20.82 -15.86 -35.13
C LYS A 425 -21.26 -15.55 -36.57
N TYR A 426 -21.70 -14.33 -36.85
CA TYR A 426 -22.14 -13.88 -38.17
C TYR A 426 -21.00 -13.46 -39.11
N LEU A 427 -19.74 -13.46 -38.60
CA LEU A 427 -18.55 -13.08 -39.34
C LEU A 427 -17.54 -14.23 -39.38
N ARG A 428 -17.03 -14.57 -40.55
CA ARG A 428 -15.91 -15.51 -40.76
C ARG A 428 -14.69 -14.81 -41.30
N LYS A 429 -13.53 -15.13 -40.74
CA LYS A 429 -12.23 -14.60 -41.22
C LYS A 429 -11.99 -15.12 -42.66
N LYS A 430 -11.55 -14.23 -43.55
CA LYS A 430 -11.15 -14.56 -44.90
C LYS A 430 -9.69 -14.18 -45.13
N GLU A 431 -8.92 -15.04 -45.81
CA GLU A 431 -7.55 -14.72 -46.21
C GLU A 431 -7.56 -14.15 -47.62
N VAL A 432 -6.68 -13.18 -47.88
CA VAL A 432 -6.58 -12.49 -49.19
C VAL A 432 -6.21 -13.45 -50.35
N LYS A 433 -5.64 -14.61 -50.01
CA LYS A 433 -5.23 -15.64 -50.98
C LYS A 433 -6.38 -16.51 -51.51
N ASP A 434 -7.52 -16.51 -50.82
CA ASP A 434 -8.67 -17.26 -51.28
C ASP A 434 -9.30 -16.54 -52.49
N LYS A 435 -9.21 -17.17 -53.68
CA LYS A 435 -9.88 -16.65 -54.88
C LYS A 435 -11.35 -16.42 -54.57
N THR A 436 -11.78 -15.16 -54.53
CA THR A 436 -13.18 -14.81 -54.35
C THR A 436 -13.93 -15.09 -55.66
N GLN A 437 -14.96 -15.94 -55.59
CA GLN A 437 -16.04 -15.88 -56.60
C GLN A 437 -16.71 -14.50 -56.41
N ASN A 438 -16.95 -13.80 -57.51
CA ASN A 438 -17.64 -12.50 -57.56
C ASN A 438 -18.94 -12.59 -56.78
N GLU A 439 -19.18 -11.61 -55.86
CA GLU A 439 -20.40 -11.31 -55.13
C GLU A 439 -20.40 -11.49 -53.59
N GLU A 440 -19.28 -11.84 -53.00
CA GLU A 440 -19.22 -11.94 -51.53
C GLU A 440 -19.00 -10.57 -50.87
N MET A 441 -19.94 -10.13 -50.04
CA MET A 441 -19.79 -8.91 -49.24
C MET A 441 -18.79 -9.10 -48.12
N LEU A 442 -17.76 -8.25 -48.08
CA LEU A 442 -16.68 -8.28 -47.11
C LEU A 442 -16.66 -7.03 -46.25
N LEU A 443 -16.53 -7.23 -44.95
CA LEU A 443 -16.32 -6.17 -43.98
C LEU A 443 -14.81 -6.07 -43.71
N ILE A 444 -14.28 -4.87 -43.92
CA ILE A 444 -12.88 -4.52 -43.66
C ILE A 444 -12.82 -3.66 -42.38
N ILE A 445 -12.01 -4.08 -41.43
CA ILE A 445 -11.71 -3.30 -40.21
C ILE A 445 -10.19 -3.22 -40.12
N GLY A 446 -9.65 -2.00 -40.01
CA GLY A 446 -8.22 -1.77 -39.88
C GLY A 446 -7.95 -0.60 -38.94
N ARG A 447 -6.71 -0.50 -38.45
CA ARG A 447 -6.26 0.63 -37.61
C ARG A 447 -5.26 1.47 -38.41
N LYS A 448 -5.38 2.81 -38.34
CA LYS A 448 -4.30 3.71 -38.77
C LYS A 448 -3.20 3.72 -37.71
N ASN A 449 -1.95 3.90 -38.18
CA ASN A 449 -0.83 4.13 -37.27
C ASN A 449 -1.10 5.41 -36.46
N GLY A 450 -1.22 5.31 -35.17
CA GLY A 450 -1.03 6.47 -34.31
C GLY A 450 0.44 6.91 -34.36
N ARG A 451 0.66 8.19 -34.55
CA ARG A 451 1.97 8.83 -34.29
C ARG A 451 2.27 8.77 -32.81
#